data_36c66a99e1babf58b1a2b13c18e42203
#
_entry.id   36c66a99e1babf58b1a2b13c18e42203
#
_cell.length_a   1.000
_cell.length_b   1.000
_cell.length_c   1.000
_cell.angle_alpha   90.00
_cell.angle_beta   90.00
_cell.angle_gamma   90.00
#
_symmetry.space_group_name_H-M   'P 1'
#
loop_
_entity.id
_entity.type
_entity.pdbx_description
1 polymer ?
#
loop_
_entity_poly.entity_id
_entity_poly.type
_entity_poly.pdbx_seq_one_letter_code
_entity_poly.pdbx_strand_id
1 'polypeptide(L)'
;MKHHAKDNTIADVAVGDSAELTWHVTHEEISAFAALSGDYNPLHVDPKYAFSVGFNAQVVHGFLVGAKISGLLGMQLPGRRCLLLDQSLSYPNPLYPDDRATIRLEIQSIHEDM
;
A
#
# COMPACT_ATOMS: atom_id res chain seq x y z
N MET A 1 -17.79 5.27 14.98
CA MET A 1 -16.41 5.64 14.57
C MET A 1 -16.18 5.23 13.13
N LYS A 2 -15.37 6.03 12.44
CA LYS A 2 -15.08 5.80 11.02
C LYS A 2 -14.10 4.66 10.76
N HIS A 3 -13.30 4.31 11.75
CA HIS A 3 -12.17 3.40 11.56
C HIS A 3 -12.36 2.15 12.39
N HIS A 4 -13.25 1.29 11.92
CA HIS A 4 -13.49 -0.02 12.53
C HIS A 4 -12.89 -1.12 11.67
N ALA A 5 -11.85 -1.78 12.20
CA ALA A 5 -11.29 -2.96 11.54
C ALA A 5 -12.30 -4.11 11.61
N LYS A 6 -12.43 -4.84 10.52
CA LYS A 6 -13.21 -6.08 10.51
C LYS A 6 -12.59 -7.06 11.49
N ASP A 7 -13.43 -7.76 12.23
CA ASP A 7 -13.00 -8.73 13.23
C ASP A 7 -13.23 -10.15 12.70
N ASN A 8 -12.23 -10.67 12.00
CA ASN A 8 -12.25 -12.03 11.46
C ASN A 8 -11.32 -12.91 12.29
N THR A 9 -11.81 -14.08 12.68
CA THR A 9 -10.96 -15.16 13.18
C THR A 9 -10.47 -16.00 12.00
N ILE A 10 -9.57 -16.94 12.26
CA ILE A 10 -9.08 -17.85 11.21
C ILE A 10 -10.23 -18.69 10.62
N ALA A 11 -11.27 -18.94 11.40
CA ALA A 11 -12.45 -19.68 10.93
C ALA A 11 -13.34 -18.85 10.00
N ASP A 12 -13.22 -17.53 10.01
CA ASP A 12 -14.05 -16.62 9.22
C ASP A 12 -13.47 -16.36 7.82
N VAL A 13 -12.26 -16.84 7.55
CA VAL A 13 -11.56 -16.56 6.30
C VAL A 13 -11.20 -17.87 5.61
N ALA A 14 -11.06 -17.83 4.30
CA ALA A 14 -10.73 -18.98 3.47
C ALA A 14 -9.76 -18.60 2.37
N VAL A 15 -9.01 -19.59 1.88
CA VAL A 15 -8.18 -19.41 0.69
C VAL A 15 -9.05 -18.93 -0.46
N GLY A 16 -8.59 -17.91 -1.18
CA GLY A 16 -9.33 -17.27 -2.26
C GLY A 16 -10.14 -16.06 -1.84
N ASP A 17 -10.35 -15.84 -0.55
CA ASP A 17 -10.98 -14.60 -0.07
C ASP A 17 -10.13 -13.41 -0.49
N SER A 18 -10.79 -12.32 -0.87
CA SER A 18 -10.12 -11.12 -1.38
C SER A 18 -10.74 -9.85 -0.82
N ALA A 19 -9.96 -8.78 -0.89
CA ALA A 19 -10.42 -7.42 -0.59
C ALA A 19 -9.75 -6.46 -1.56
N GLU A 20 -10.42 -5.37 -1.87
CA GLU A 20 -9.90 -4.39 -2.82
C GLU A 20 -10.03 -2.98 -2.26
N LEU A 21 -9.12 -2.12 -2.72
CA LEU A 21 -9.15 -0.69 -2.47
C LEU A 21 -8.76 0.02 -3.76
N THR A 22 -9.59 0.98 -4.21
CA THR A 22 -9.18 1.90 -5.26
C THR A 22 -8.59 3.14 -4.60
N TRP A 23 -7.36 3.47 -5.00
CA TRP A 23 -6.59 4.54 -4.41
C TRP A 23 -6.28 5.61 -5.47
N HIS A 24 -6.74 6.83 -5.22
CA HIS A 24 -6.33 8.00 -6.00
C HIS A 24 -5.11 8.62 -5.31
N VAL A 25 -3.97 8.53 -5.95
CA VAL A 25 -2.70 9.01 -5.40
C VAL A 25 -2.69 10.53 -5.39
N THR A 26 -2.43 11.15 -4.25
CA THR A 26 -2.39 12.61 -4.15
C THR A 26 -0.98 13.12 -3.84
N HIS A 27 -0.72 14.37 -4.24
CA HIS A 27 0.53 15.06 -3.87
C HIS A 27 0.66 15.20 -2.35
N GLU A 28 -0.45 15.41 -1.66
CA GLU A 28 -0.48 15.54 -0.20
C GLU A 28 0.00 14.26 0.48
N GLU A 29 -0.39 13.11 -0.05
CA GLU A 29 0.06 11.83 0.50
C GLU A 29 1.55 11.62 0.31
N ILE A 30 2.08 11.99 -0.87
CA ILE A 30 3.52 11.90 -1.15
C ILE A 30 4.29 12.81 -0.18
N SER A 31 3.83 14.04 0.00
CA SER A 31 4.46 15.00 0.92
C SER A 31 4.40 14.51 2.36
N ALA A 32 3.26 13.97 2.79
CA ALA A 32 3.10 13.44 4.13
C ALA A 32 4.01 12.24 4.37
N PHE A 33 4.14 11.36 3.39
CA PHE A 33 5.01 10.20 3.50
C PHE A 33 6.49 10.60 3.52
N ALA A 34 6.88 11.58 2.70
CA ALA A 34 8.24 12.13 2.73
C ALA A 34 8.59 12.67 4.12
N ALA A 35 7.66 13.40 4.74
CA ALA A 35 7.85 13.94 6.09
C ALA A 35 7.92 12.84 7.14
N LEU A 36 7.02 11.86 7.06
CA LEU A 36 6.97 10.74 8.01
C LEU A 36 8.22 9.87 7.94
N SER A 37 8.68 9.57 6.72
CA SER A 37 9.80 8.65 6.48
C SER A 37 11.15 9.34 6.51
N GLY A 38 11.21 10.64 6.28
CA GLY A 38 12.46 11.36 6.03
C GLY A 38 13.01 11.17 4.62
N ASP A 39 12.24 10.53 3.73
CA ASP A 39 12.68 10.25 2.36
C ASP A 39 12.27 11.39 1.43
N TYR A 40 13.13 12.39 1.37
CA TYR A 40 12.99 13.54 0.47
C TYR A 40 13.83 13.39 -0.80
N ASN A 41 14.07 12.16 -1.24
CA ASN A 41 14.79 11.94 -2.49
C ASN A 41 14.10 12.73 -3.60
N PRO A 42 14.87 13.52 -4.40
CA PRO A 42 14.27 14.36 -5.43
C PRO A 42 13.44 13.58 -6.46
N LEU A 43 13.67 12.29 -6.63
CA LEU A 43 12.82 11.47 -7.48
C LEU A 43 11.36 11.50 -7.03
N HIS A 44 11.12 11.65 -5.72
CA HIS A 44 9.77 11.66 -5.14
C HIS A 44 9.20 13.07 -4.96
N VAL A 45 10.05 14.08 -4.79
CA VAL A 45 9.59 15.41 -4.38
C VAL A 45 9.86 16.52 -5.41
N ASP A 46 10.65 16.26 -6.43
CA ASP A 46 11.03 17.25 -7.45
C ASP A 46 10.66 16.76 -8.84
N PRO A 47 9.56 17.28 -9.44
CA PRO A 47 9.14 16.83 -10.76
C PRO A 47 10.16 17.14 -11.85
N LYS A 48 10.94 18.23 -11.74
CA LYS A 48 11.98 18.56 -12.72
C LYS A 48 13.09 17.52 -12.69
N TYR A 49 13.52 17.13 -11.50
CA TYR A 49 14.52 16.08 -11.36
C TYR A 49 14.01 14.75 -11.93
N ALA A 50 12.80 14.35 -11.56
CA ALA A 50 12.20 13.10 -12.04
C ALA A 50 12.16 13.08 -13.58
N PHE A 51 11.73 14.18 -14.19
CA PHE A 51 11.70 14.30 -15.64
C PHE A 51 13.10 14.20 -16.24
N SER A 52 14.11 14.82 -15.59
CA SER A 52 15.49 14.81 -16.10
C SER A 52 16.11 13.42 -16.12
N VAL A 53 15.62 12.49 -15.31
CA VAL A 53 16.12 11.10 -15.24
C VAL A 53 15.20 10.10 -15.91
N GLY A 54 14.22 10.58 -16.69
CA GLY A 54 13.44 9.73 -17.60
C GLY A 54 12.04 9.37 -17.13
N PHE A 55 11.52 9.99 -16.06
CA PHE A 55 10.15 9.74 -15.59
C PHE A 55 9.22 10.87 -15.99
N ASN A 56 7.92 10.58 -16.07
CA ASN A 56 6.93 11.56 -16.51
C ASN A 56 6.56 12.57 -15.42
N ALA A 57 6.79 12.21 -14.16
CA ALA A 57 6.48 13.05 -13.00
C ALA A 57 7.25 12.49 -11.80
N GLN A 58 6.98 13.03 -10.60
CA GLN A 58 7.46 12.46 -9.35
C GLN A 58 7.00 11.00 -9.25
N VAL A 59 7.92 10.12 -8.88
CA VAL A 59 7.59 8.70 -8.66
C VAL A 59 7.13 8.53 -7.22
N VAL A 60 6.00 7.86 -7.03
CA VAL A 60 5.47 7.55 -5.70
C VAL A 60 6.46 6.63 -4.97
N HIS A 61 6.71 6.92 -3.68
CA HIS A 61 7.56 6.05 -2.85
C HIS A 61 7.00 4.62 -2.83
N GLY A 62 7.87 3.65 -3.04
CA GLY A 62 7.44 2.25 -2.97
C GLY A 62 6.84 1.89 -1.61
N PHE A 63 7.41 2.42 -0.52
CA PHE A 63 6.87 2.17 0.82
C PHE A 63 5.55 2.90 1.10
N LEU A 64 5.21 3.95 0.36
CA LEU A 64 3.86 4.53 0.44
C LEU A 64 2.82 3.56 -0.09
N VAL A 65 3.14 2.87 -1.19
CA VAL A 65 2.29 1.78 -1.70
C VAL A 65 2.13 0.71 -0.62
N GLY A 66 3.22 0.31 0.02
CA GLY A 66 3.19 -0.62 1.15
C GLY A 66 2.30 -0.14 2.31
N ALA A 67 2.31 1.16 2.60
CA ALA A 67 1.47 1.74 3.63
C ALA A 67 -0.03 1.59 3.30
N LYS A 68 -0.41 1.76 2.03
CA LYS A 68 -1.79 1.55 1.60
C LYS A 68 -2.20 0.08 1.68
N ILE A 69 -1.28 -0.82 1.34
CA ILE A 69 -1.49 -2.26 1.50
C ILE A 69 -1.70 -2.59 2.99
N SER A 70 -0.89 -2.00 3.87
CA SER A 70 -1.04 -2.18 5.32
C SER A 70 -2.44 -1.81 5.80
N GLY A 71 -2.98 -0.70 5.31
CA GLY A 71 -4.34 -0.29 5.66
C GLY A 71 -5.39 -1.34 5.26
N LEU A 72 -5.26 -1.89 4.06
CA LEU A 72 -6.19 -2.91 3.58
C LEU A 72 -6.07 -4.22 4.39
N LEU A 73 -4.84 -4.63 4.71
CA LEU A 73 -4.59 -5.79 5.57
C LEU A 73 -5.20 -5.62 6.95
N GLY A 74 -4.93 -4.50 7.58
CA GLY A 74 -5.32 -4.27 8.97
C GLY A 74 -6.80 -3.98 9.18
N MET A 75 -7.47 -3.44 8.15
CA MET A 75 -8.86 -3.00 8.29
C MET A 75 -9.85 -3.97 7.64
N GLN A 76 -9.45 -4.70 6.60
CA GLN A 76 -10.37 -5.48 5.78
C GLN A 76 -10.08 -6.97 5.80
N LEU A 77 -8.84 -7.38 5.47
CA LEU A 77 -8.49 -8.78 5.28
C LEU A 77 -7.02 -9.01 5.61
N PRO A 78 -6.69 -9.71 6.67
CA PRO A 78 -7.57 -10.35 7.63
C PRO A 78 -8.30 -9.41 8.59
N GLY A 79 -7.89 -8.15 8.72
CA GLY A 79 -8.53 -7.19 9.59
C GLY A 79 -7.86 -7.06 10.96
N ARG A 80 -8.67 -6.84 11.99
CA ARG A 80 -8.23 -6.52 13.36
C ARG A 80 -7.14 -7.45 13.92
N ARG A 81 -7.20 -8.73 13.58
CA ARG A 81 -6.29 -9.75 14.14
C ARG A 81 -5.05 -9.97 13.29
N CYS A 82 -4.69 -8.97 12.47
CA CYS A 82 -3.53 -9.04 11.59
C CYS A 82 -2.27 -8.60 12.33
N LEU A 83 -1.23 -9.41 12.22
CA LEU A 83 0.13 -9.03 12.58
C LEU A 83 1.02 -9.39 11.40
N LEU A 84 1.61 -8.40 10.76
CA LEU A 84 2.49 -8.62 9.63
C LEU A 84 3.83 -9.17 10.12
N LEU A 85 4.21 -10.36 9.64
CA LEU A 85 5.44 -11.02 10.04
C LEU A 85 6.53 -10.93 8.97
N ASP A 86 6.15 -10.91 7.70
CA ASP A 86 7.09 -10.95 6.59
C ASP A 86 6.44 -10.37 5.35
N GLN A 87 7.23 -9.77 4.47
CA GLN A 87 6.73 -9.24 3.21
C GLN A 87 7.84 -9.16 2.18
N SER A 88 7.47 -9.29 0.90
CA SER A 88 8.31 -8.94 -0.21
C SER A 88 7.52 -8.08 -1.19
N LEU A 89 8.19 -7.14 -1.84
CA LEU A 89 7.57 -6.20 -2.75
C LEU A 89 8.39 -6.11 -4.03
N SER A 90 7.70 -6.00 -5.18
CA SER A 90 8.35 -5.68 -6.43
C SER A 90 7.53 -4.60 -7.14
N TYR A 91 8.21 -3.74 -7.88
CA TYR A 91 7.61 -2.56 -8.50
C TYR A 91 7.99 -2.53 -9.99
N PRO A 92 7.27 -3.28 -10.84
CA PRO A 92 7.62 -3.35 -12.25
C PRO A 92 7.40 -2.03 -12.99
N ASN A 93 6.48 -1.18 -12.52
CA ASN A 93 6.16 0.10 -13.15
C ASN A 93 6.05 1.19 -12.10
N PRO A 94 6.42 2.45 -12.46
CA PRO A 94 6.24 3.57 -11.54
C PRO A 94 4.76 3.93 -11.38
N LEU A 95 4.44 4.48 -10.22
CA LEU A 95 3.15 5.07 -9.92
C LEU A 95 3.36 6.57 -9.76
N TYR A 96 2.45 7.39 -10.26
CA TYR A 96 2.56 8.84 -10.30
C TYR A 96 1.44 9.52 -9.51
N PRO A 97 1.63 10.79 -9.09
CA PRO A 97 0.53 11.59 -8.56
C PRO A 97 -0.64 11.61 -9.55
N ASP A 98 -1.84 11.60 -9.01
CA ASP A 98 -3.12 11.57 -9.74
C ASP A 98 -3.46 10.25 -10.43
N ASP A 99 -2.57 9.26 -10.37
CA ASP A 99 -2.92 7.92 -10.81
C ASP A 99 -4.01 7.32 -9.91
N ARG A 100 -4.79 6.44 -10.50
CA ARG A 100 -5.75 5.60 -9.77
C ARG A 100 -5.24 4.19 -9.78
N ALA A 101 -4.98 3.65 -8.60
CA ALA A 101 -4.45 2.31 -8.43
C ALA A 101 -5.50 1.43 -7.74
N THR A 102 -5.62 0.19 -8.17
CA THR A 102 -6.42 -0.79 -7.47
C THR A 102 -5.48 -1.72 -6.71
N ILE A 103 -5.66 -1.79 -5.41
CA ILE A 103 -4.95 -2.74 -4.55
C ILE A 103 -5.90 -3.89 -4.29
N ARG A 104 -5.46 -5.10 -4.61
CA ARG A 104 -6.24 -6.31 -4.37
C ARG A 104 -5.42 -7.28 -3.55
N LEU A 105 -6.01 -7.71 -2.44
CA LEU A 105 -5.45 -8.76 -1.59
C LEU A 105 -6.20 -10.06 -1.82
N GLU A 106 -5.48 -11.16 -1.77
CA GLU A 106 -6.07 -12.48 -1.84
C GLU A 106 -5.34 -13.42 -0.87
N ILE A 107 -6.09 -14.19 -0.12
CA ILE A 107 -5.53 -15.23 0.75
C ILE A 107 -5.09 -16.40 -0.13
N GLN A 108 -3.80 -16.67 -0.15
CA GLN A 108 -3.21 -17.75 -0.94
C GLN A 108 -3.11 -19.06 -0.18
N SER A 109 -2.84 -18.99 1.12
CA SER A 109 -2.72 -20.18 1.96
C SER A 109 -3.00 -19.83 3.41
N ILE A 110 -3.39 -20.83 4.19
CA ILE A 110 -3.65 -20.71 5.61
C ILE A 110 -2.95 -21.85 6.32
N HIS A 111 -2.16 -21.53 7.36
CA HIS A 111 -1.44 -22.50 8.18
C HIS A 111 -1.85 -22.28 9.63
N GLU A 112 -2.56 -23.23 10.20
CA GLU A 112 -3.14 -23.11 11.54
C GLU A 112 -2.20 -23.55 12.65
N ASP A 113 -1.12 -24.25 12.31
CA ASP A 113 -0.18 -24.86 13.24
C ASP A 113 1.06 -24.00 13.53
N MET A 114 0.98 -22.73 13.23
CA MET A 114 2.08 -21.80 13.44
C MET A 114 2.10 -21.23 14.84
#